data_e2f4a7e0b291527af913bb60927d4aa8
#
_entry.id   e2f4a7e0b291527af913bb60927d4aa8
#
_cell.length_a   1.000
_cell.length_b   1.000
_cell.length_c   1.000
_cell.angle_alpha   90.00
_cell.angle_beta   90.00
_cell.angle_gamma   90.00
#
_symmetry.space_group_name_H-M   'P 1'
#
loop_
_entity.id
_entity.type
_entity.pdbx_description
1 polymer ?
#
loop_
_entity_poly.entity_id
_entity_poly.type
_entity_poly.pdbx_seq_one_letter_code
_entity_poly.pdbx_strand_id
1 'polypeptide(L)'
;MNESVRYAWFGIVAIFLVLIGAASYIQVIGAEDLRTHEANTRELYKQFGGPRGPILVAGEPIAESVPSDSTSFNYQRVYNQPELYSGLTGFYSLNYGQTGLEQRLNEWLSGTSDDLFVERLRQNLTGEENPGASVELTLDPAAQEAAYDLIPEGVQGSVVVTEIDTGRVLAMTSRPSYDTNQLAVHSTTEASENMDALVESGVSPYMNQPTADTAQPGSTFKLIDAIAMLESGEYDTDTVMDVPNSLDLPQADVPITNFGGGACAQRNSAEFTWVFAQSCNTPFSQAAMDMGQEPILDVAERFGFNDDSITIPLSVEASYFPDEELHDATLAQSVLGQVDVQASALQMNMIAAGIANDGTVMNPQLVDSVRGPDMNLLEEPQPEVYSEAISEETASQMTQMMTQTVEAGTAAAAQSSVPIAAKTGTAEIGTEDKVNSWITGFAPIDDPQVAVTLVYRNVDYSVGHRLTVDNIGTIVEAVVEQ
;
A
#
# COMPACT_ATOMS: atom_id res chain seq x y z
N MET A 1 -59.10 -32.32 -33.28
CA MET A 1 -58.43 -31.05 -33.03
C MET A 1 -57.89 -30.54 -34.36
N ASN A 2 -58.26 -29.37 -34.79
CA ASN A 2 -57.95 -28.81 -36.12
C ASN A 2 -56.40 -28.68 -36.24
N GLU A 3 -55.82 -29.04 -37.36
CA GLU A 3 -54.37 -29.04 -37.56
C GLU A 3 -53.72 -27.68 -37.21
N SER A 4 -54.42 -26.62 -37.57
CA SER A 4 -54.01 -25.26 -37.24
C SER A 4 -53.93 -24.99 -35.72
N VAL A 5 -54.82 -25.57 -34.92
CA VAL A 5 -54.83 -25.44 -33.47
C VAL A 5 -53.64 -26.20 -32.85
N ARG A 6 -53.28 -27.35 -33.45
CA ARG A 6 -52.11 -28.17 -33.02
C ARG A 6 -50.80 -27.46 -33.31
N TYR A 7 -50.64 -26.80 -34.46
CA TYR A 7 -49.47 -26.03 -34.79
C TYR A 7 -49.35 -24.76 -33.92
N ALA A 8 -50.44 -24.07 -33.64
CA ALA A 8 -50.46 -22.94 -32.71
C ALA A 8 -50.05 -23.39 -31.29
N TRP A 9 -50.52 -24.52 -30.83
CA TRP A 9 -50.12 -25.09 -29.52
C TRP A 9 -48.66 -25.41 -29.44
N PHE A 10 -48.06 -26.09 -30.49
CA PHE A 10 -46.62 -26.33 -30.57
C PHE A 10 -45.81 -25.03 -30.61
N GLY A 11 -46.28 -24.02 -31.30
CA GLY A 11 -45.65 -22.68 -31.33
C GLY A 11 -45.60 -22.04 -29.93
N ILE A 12 -46.71 -22.11 -29.20
CA ILE A 12 -46.77 -21.58 -27.84
C ILE A 12 -45.86 -22.34 -26.89
N VAL A 13 -45.85 -23.68 -26.95
CA VAL A 13 -44.93 -24.50 -26.14
C VAL A 13 -43.49 -24.21 -26.44
N ALA A 14 -43.11 -24.05 -27.72
CA ALA A 14 -41.74 -23.71 -28.11
C ALA A 14 -41.32 -22.33 -27.57
N ILE A 15 -42.20 -21.31 -27.62
CA ILE A 15 -41.93 -20.00 -27.01
C ILE A 15 -41.70 -20.10 -25.50
N PHE A 16 -42.57 -20.86 -24.80
CA PHE A 16 -42.40 -21.07 -23.34
C PHE A 16 -41.10 -21.80 -23.01
N LEU A 17 -40.68 -22.78 -23.79
CA LEU A 17 -39.41 -23.48 -23.58
C LEU A 17 -38.21 -22.54 -23.80
N VAL A 18 -38.26 -21.66 -24.80
CA VAL A 18 -37.22 -20.62 -25.02
C VAL A 18 -37.17 -19.63 -23.86
N LEU A 19 -38.33 -19.18 -23.38
CA LEU A 19 -38.42 -18.27 -22.23
C LEU A 19 -37.91 -18.90 -20.94
N ILE A 20 -38.26 -20.18 -20.68
CA ILE A 20 -37.76 -20.91 -19.52
C ILE A 20 -36.24 -21.09 -19.64
N GLY A 21 -35.73 -21.45 -20.82
CA GLY A 21 -34.28 -21.58 -21.05
C GLY A 21 -33.53 -20.26 -20.85
N ALA A 22 -34.08 -19.17 -21.38
CA ALA A 22 -33.49 -17.84 -21.20
C ALA A 22 -33.52 -17.38 -19.73
N ALA A 23 -34.65 -17.59 -19.05
CA ALA A 23 -34.79 -17.26 -17.63
C ALA A 23 -33.83 -18.10 -16.76
N SER A 24 -33.72 -19.39 -17.05
CA SER A 24 -32.78 -20.28 -16.34
C SER A 24 -31.32 -19.87 -16.59
N TYR A 25 -30.96 -19.51 -17.83
CA TYR A 25 -29.63 -19.00 -18.14
C TYR A 25 -29.29 -17.75 -17.32
N ILE A 26 -30.18 -16.75 -17.30
CA ILE A 26 -29.99 -15.51 -16.57
C ILE A 26 -29.93 -15.77 -15.05
N GLN A 27 -30.78 -16.70 -14.51
CA GLN A 27 -30.86 -16.94 -13.08
C GLN A 27 -29.74 -17.85 -12.53
N VAL A 28 -29.12 -18.70 -13.35
CA VAL A 28 -28.13 -19.69 -12.90
C VAL A 28 -26.73 -19.34 -13.39
N ILE A 29 -26.57 -18.93 -14.66
CA ILE A 29 -25.25 -18.67 -15.26
C ILE A 29 -24.90 -17.20 -15.24
N GLY A 30 -25.84 -16.31 -15.58
CA GLY A 30 -25.63 -14.86 -15.59
C GLY A 30 -25.97 -14.13 -14.28
N ALA A 31 -26.37 -14.89 -13.24
CA ALA A 31 -26.82 -14.28 -11.99
C ALA A 31 -25.69 -13.58 -11.24
N GLU A 32 -24.50 -14.15 -11.27
CA GLU A 32 -23.33 -13.61 -10.59
C GLU A 32 -22.84 -12.32 -11.24
N ASP A 33 -22.68 -12.30 -12.55
CA ASP A 33 -22.31 -11.10 -13.32
C ASP A 33 -23.33 -9.95 -13.12
N LEU A 34 -24.62 -10.30 -12.96
CA LEU A 34 -25.65 -9.31 -12.72
C LEU A 34 -25.70 -8.81 -11.27
N ARG A 35 -25.29 -9.65 -10.30
CA ARG A 35 -25.18 -9.26 -8.88
C ARG A 35 -24.00 -8.35 -8.64
N THR A 36 -22.86 -8.65 -9.25
CA THR A 36 -21.60 -7.90 -9.10
C THR A 36 -21.54 -6.67 -10.02
N HIS A 37 -22.53 -6.49 -10.89
CA HIS A 37 -22.54 -5.36 -11.81
C HIS A 37 -22.66 -4.03 -11.04
N GLU A 38 -21.73 -3.10 -11.29
CA GLU A 38 -21.62 -1.81 -10.60
C GLU A 38 -22.94 -0.99 -10.56
N ALA A 39 -23.79 -1.13 -11.56
CA ALA A 39 -25.10 -0.47 -11.62
C ALA A 39 -26.19 -1.19 -10.80
N ASN A 40 -25.92 -2.33 -10.15
CA ASN A 40 -26.91 -3.09 -9.40
C ASN A 40 -27.04 -2.63 -7.95
N THR A 41 -27.63 -1.48 -7.73
CA THR A 41 -27.87 -0.92 -6.39
C THR A 41 -28.89 -1.70 -5.54
N ARG A 42 -29.64 -2.66 -6.12
CA ARG A 42 -30.66 -3.42 -5.38
C ARG A 42 -30.07 -4.32 -4.30
N GLU A 43 -28.95 -4.98 -4.57
CA GLU A 43 -28.26 -5.78 -3.56
C GLU A 43 -27.69 -4.89 -2.45
N LEU A 44 -27.13 -3.74 -2.80
CA LEU A 44 -26.67 -2.75 -1.83
C LEU A 44 -27.79 -2.31 -0.89
N TYR A 45 -28.95 -1.92 -1.42
CA TYR A 45 -30.12 -1.53 -0.60
C TYR A 45 -30.63 -2.66 0.30
N LYS A 46 -30.55 -3.90 -0.16
CA LYS A 46 -30.98 -5.08 0.60
C LYS A 46 -29.98 -5.43 1.71
N GLN A 47 -28.69 -5.29 1.42
CA GLN A 47 -27.61 -5.59 2.37
C GLN A 47 -27.39 -4.46 3.36
N PHE A 48 -27.58 -3.20 2.96
CA PHE A 48 -27.23 -2.01 3.75
C PHE A 48 -27.90 -1.96 5.13
N GLY A 49 -29.09 -2.43 5.26
CA GLY A 49 -29.83 -2.48 6.55
C GLY A 49 -29.74 -3.80 7.28
N GLY A 50 -28.97 -4.75 6.79
CA GLY A 50 -28.71 -6.05 7.41
C GLY A 50 -27.51 -6.02 8.37
N PRO A 51 -27.39 -7.06 9.23
CA PRO A 51 -26.18 -7.23 10.01
C PRO A 51 -25.00 -7.53 9.09
N ARG A 52 -23.82 -7.06 9.47
CA ARG A 52 -22.58 -7.22 8.72
C ARG A 52 -21.45 -7.53 9.67
N GLY A 53 -20.61 -8.50 9.34
CA GLY A 53 -19.52 -8.97 10.16
C GLY A 53 -18.57 -7.84 10.56
N PRO A 54 -17.97 -7.89 11.76
CA PRO A 54 -17.03 -6.89 12.22
C PRO A 54 -15.66 -7.05 11.54
N ILE A 55 -14.96 -5.92 11.41
CA ILE A 55 -13.52 -5.88 11.15
C ILE A 55 -12.85 -5.58 12.48
N LEU A 56 -11.88 -6.41 12.86
CA LEU A 56 -11.26 -6.41 14.18
C LEU A 56 -9.76 -6.07 14.09
N VAL A 57 -9.26 -5.44 15.14
CA VAL A 57 -7.82 -5.24 15.40
C VAL A 57 -7.57 -5.61 16.86
N ALA A 58 -6.72 -6.59 17.13
CA ALA A 58 -6.47 -7.15 18.45
C ALA A 58 -7.76 -7.56 19.19
N GLY A 59 -8.72 -8.12 18.45
CA GLY A 59 -10.02 -8.57 18.98
C GLY A 59 -11.06 -7.46 19.17
N GLU A 60 -10.71 -6.19 19.01
CA GLU A 60 -11.60 -5.05 19.17
C GLU A 60 -12.17 -4.58 17.82
N PRO A 61 -13.47 -4.28 17.71
CA PRO A 61 -14.08 -3.90 16.44
C PRO A 61 -13.69 -2.48 16.03
N ILE A 62 -13.05 -2.33 14.87
CA ILE A 62 -12.84 -1.05 14.21
C ILE A 62 -13.99 -0.68 13.25
N ALA A 63 -14.75 -1.69 12.81
CA ALA A 63 -16.01 -1.52 12.09
C ALA A 63 -16.99 -2.62 12.51
N GLU A 64 -18.22 -2.24 12.87
CA GLU A 64 -19.25 -3.18 13.32
C GLU A 64 -20.64 -2.73 12.89
N SER A 65 -21.62 -3.64 12.94
CA SER A 65 -23.04 -3.32 12.71
C SER A 65 -23.80 -3.36 14.03
N VAL A 66 -24.40 -2.22 14.40
CA VAL A 66 -25.20 -2.09 15.62
C VAL A 66 -26.69 -1.98 15.26
N PRO A 67 -27.62 -2.43 16.15
CA PRO A 67 -29.06 -2.23 15.95
C PRO A 67 -29.38 -0.74 15.78
N SER A 68 -30.30 -0.42 14.84
CA SER A 68 -30.72 0.94 14.52
C SER A 68 -32.19 1.17 14.87
N ASP A 69 -32.51 2.37 15.33
CA ASP A 69 -33.89 2.82 15.54
C ASP A 69 -34.57 3.30 14.25
N SER A 70 -33.91 3.16 13.08
CA SER A 70 -34.48 3.54 11.78
C SER A 70 -35.70 2.68 11.43
N THR A 71 -36.70 3.29 10.82
CA THR A 71 -37.88 2.55 10.30
C THR A 71 -37.59 1.78 9.00
N SER A 72 -36.46 2.07 8.35
CA SER A 72 -36.13 1.52 7.03
C SER A 72 -34.97 0.50 7.10
N PHE A 73 -34.09 0.61 8.10
CA PHE A 73 -32.89 -0.21 8.24
C PHE A 73 -32.74 -0.68 9.69
N ASN A 74 -32.59 -2.00 9.88
CA ASN A 74 -32.49 -2.60 11.22
C ASN A 74 -31.12 -2.39 11.86
N TYR A 75 -30.08 -2.16 11.04
CA TYR A 75 -28.70 -2.01 11.50
C TYR A 75 -28.05 -0.75 10.92
N GLN A 76 -27.10 -0.21 11.69
CA GLN A 76 -26.23 0.89 11.33
C GLN A 76 -24.79 0.39 11.33
N ARG A 77 -24.05 0.60 10.25
CA ARG A 77 -22.60 0.39 10.22
C ARG A 77 -21.91 1.50 10.98
N VAL A 78 -21.07 1.15 11.95
CA VAL A 78 -20.35 2.09 12.82
C VAL A 78 -18.86 1.79 12.75
N TYR A 79 -18.06 2.84 12.66
CA TYR A 79 -16.60 2.79 12.66
C TYR A 79 -16.07 3.37 13.95
N ASN A 80 -15.30 2.57 14.68
CA ASN A 80 -14.63 2.98 15.91
C ASN A 80 -13.25 3.57 15.54
N GLN A 81 -12.87 4.70 16.13
CA GLN A 81 -11.68 5.45 15.79
C GLN A 81 -11.58 5.72 14.26
N PRO A 82 -12.62 6.30 13.65
CA PRO A 82 -12.79 6.31 12.20
C PRO A 82 -11.66 6.99 11.44
N GLU A 83 -11.09 8.07 11.97
CA GLU A 83 -9.97 8.78 11.33
C GLU A 83 -8.68 7.94 11.31
N LEU A 84 -8.43 7.16 12.38
CA LEU A 84 -7.25 6.31 12.50
C LEU A 84 -7.22 5.19 11.45
N TYR A 85 -8.41 4.66 11.13
CA TYR A 85 -8.55 3.50 10.24
C TYR A 85 -9.22 3.82 8.90
N SER A 86 -9.56 5.08 8.60
CA SER A 86 -10.32 5.46 7.41
C SER A 86 -9.72 4.97 6.09
N GLY A 87 -8.39 5.04 5.94
CA GLY A 87 -7.69 4.59 4.76
C GLY A 87 -7.76 3.07 4.55
N LEU A 88 -7.94 2.31 5.62
CA LEU A 88 -8.04 0.85 5.60
C LEU A 88 -9.48 0.39 5.45
N THR A 89 -10.35 0.76 6.39
CA THR A 89 -11.74 0.32 6.38
C THR A 89 -12.47 0.77 5.13
N GLY A 90 -12.14 1.96 4.63
CA GLY A 90 -13.00 2.64 3.70
C GLY A 90 -14.37 2.91 4.33
N PHE A 91 -15.41 3.01 3.53
CA PHE A 91 -16.78 3.24 3.98
C PHE A 91 -17.76 2.25 3.36
N TYR A 92 -18.93 2.09 4.01
CA TYR A 92 -20.10 1.40 3.51
C TYR A 92 -21.27 2.38 3.44
N SER A 93 -21.62 2.84 2.24
CA SER A 93 -22.57 3.92 2.00
C SER A 93 -23.70 3.49 1.09
N LEU A 94 -24.92 3.98 1.40
CA LEU A 94 -26.09 3.73 0.56
C LEU A 94 -25.99 4.39 -0.82
N ASN A 95 -25.35 5.56 -0.90
CA ASN A 95 -25.20 6.32 -2.16
C ASN A 95 -23.97 5.92 -2.96
N TYR A 96 -22.88 5.64 -2.25
CA TYR A 96 -21.53 5.57 -2.84
C TYR A 96 -20.96 4.16 -2.84
N GLY A 97 -21.73 3.17 -2.35
CA GLY A 97 -21.29 1.78 -2.30
C GLY A 97 -20.27 1.54 -1.20
N GLN A 98 -19.19 0.86 -1.54
CA GLN A 98 -18.17 0.39 -0.61
C GLN A 98 -16.79 0.73 -1.14
N THR A 99 -15.85 0.98 -0.22
CA THR A 99 -14.42 1.16 -0.54
C THR A 99 -13.55 0.40 0.46
N GLY A 100 -12.26 0.35 0.22
CA GLY A 100 -11.30 -0.26 1.14
C GLY A 100 -11.64 -1.70 1.52
N LEU A 101 -11.42 -2.05 2.78
CA LEU A 101 -11.71 -3.40 3.32
C LEU A 101 -13.21 -3.73 3.29
N GLU A 102 -14.09 -2.74 3.43
CA GLU A 102 -15.53 -2.97 3.28
C GLU A 102 -15.89 -3.54 1.91
N GLN A 103 -15.21 -3.11 0.86
CA GLN A 103 -15.41 -3.60 -0.50
C GLN A 103 -14.69 -4.93 -0.73
N ARG A 104 -13.41 -5.00 -0.39
CA ARG A 104 -12.58 -6.16 -0.71
C ARG A 104 -12.95 -7.41 0.08
N LEU A 105 -13.41 -7.23 1.33
CA LEU A 105 -13.86 -8.33 2.20
C LEU A 105 -15.38 -8.49 2.21
N ASN A 106 -16.08 -7.89 1.23
CA ASN A 106 -17.54 -7.86 1.23
C ASN A 106 -18.18 -9.25 1.29
N GLU A 107 -17.63 -10.26 0.64
CA GLU A 107 -18.19 -11.63 0.65
C GLU A 107 -18.17 -12.23 2.05
N TRP A 108 -17.10 -12.02 2.80
CA TRP A 108 -17.00 -12.43 4.20
C TRP A 108 -17.94 -11.62 5.09
N LEU A 109 -17.82 -10.29 5.03
CA LEU A 109 -18.56 -9.38 5.91
C LEU A 109 -20.07 -9.45 5.69
N SER A 110 -20.54 -9.70 4.47
CA SER A 110 -21.97 -9.89 4.17
C SER A 110 -22.47 -11.34 4.35
N GLY A 111 -21.54 -12.26 4.63
CA GLY A 111 -21.84 -13.69 4.77
C GLY A 111 -22.23 -14.36 3.45
N THR A 112 -21.76 -13.84 2.32
CA THR A 112 -22.04 -14.39 0.98
C THR A 112 -20.93 -15.30 0.45
N SER A 113 -19.80 -15.40 1.15
CA SER A 113 -18.71 -16.33 0.80
C SER A 113 -19.17 -17.77 0.70
N ASP A 114 -18.59 -18.54 -0.20
CA ASP A 114 -18.90 -19.95 -0.40
C ASP A 114 -18.58 -20.80 0.83
N ASP A 115 -17.60 -20.43 1.63
CA ASP A 115 -17.26 -21.10 2.89
C ASP A 115 -18.39 -21.02 3.93
N LEU A 116 -19.26 -20.02 3.81
CA LEU A 116 -20.45 -19.84 4.63
C LEU A 116 -21.72 -20.46 4.03
N PHE A 117 -21.61 -21.28 2.98
CA PHE A 117 -22.78 -21.85 2.29
C PHE A 117 -23.70 -22.66 3.21
N VAL A 118 -23.14 -23.51 4.04
CA VAL A 118 -23.92 -24.35 4.97
C VAL A 118 -24.65 -23.50 6.00
N GLU A 119 -23.98 -22.47 6.50
CA GLU A 119 -24.53 -21.52 7.46
C GLU A 119 -25.68 -20.72 6.82
N ARG A 120 -25.50 -20.22 5.60
CA ARG A 120 -26.56 -19.55 4.82
C ARG A 120 -27.77 -20.43 4.59
N LEU A 121 -27.54 -21.72 4.29
CA LEU A 121 -28.64 -22.68 4.10
C LEU A 121 -29.42 -22.89 5.40
N ARG A 122 -28.71 -23.02 6.54
CA ARG A 122 -29.33 -23.15 7.87
C ARG A 122 -30.17 -21.90 8.19
N GLN A 123 -29.62 -20.70 8.02
CA GLN A 123 -30.28 -19.44 8.29
C GLN A 123 -31.52 -19.24 7.40
N ASN A 124 -31.45 -19.59 6.11
CA ASN A 124 -32.60 -19.56 5.21
C ASN A 124 -33.73 -20.52 5.64
N LEU A 125 -33.40 -21.64 6.30
CA LEU A 125 -34.39 -22.61 6.79
C LEU A 125 -34.97 -22.20 8.17
N THR A 126 -34.17 -21.58 9.02
CA THR A 126 -34.56 -21.17 10.38
C THR A 126 -35.17 -19.77 10.42
N GLY A 127 -34.89 -18.94 9.41
CA GLY A 127 -35.26 -17.52 9.39
C GLY A 127 -34.37 -16.64 10.27
N GLU A 128 -33.22 -17.15 10.70
CA GLU A 128 -32.23 -16.36 11.43
C GLU A 128 -31.49 -15.39 10.50
N GLU A 129 -31.06 -14.26 11.04
CA GLU A 129 -30.28 -13.26 10.30
C GLU A 129 -28.86 -13.78 10.08
N ASN A 130 -28.23 -13.37 8.95
CA ASN A 130 -26.85 -13.69 8.63
C ASN A 130 -25.94 -12.55 9.11
N PRO A 131 -25.21 -12.69 10.22
CA PRO A 131 -24.35 -11.60 10.73
C PRO A 131 -23.04 -11.44 9.95
N GLY A 132 -22.77 -12.29 8.94
CA GLY A 132 -21.47 -12.32 8.26
C GLY A 132 -20.35 -12.93 9.09
N ALA A 133 -19.14 -12.99 8.53
CA ALA A 133 -17.93 -13.43 9.21
C ALA A 133 -17.18 -12.23 9.82
N SER A 134 -16.48 -12.46 10.93
CA SER A 134 -15.53 -11.50 11.50
C SER A 134 -14.18 -11.64 10.80
N VAL A 135 -13.53 -10.52 10.51
CA VAL A 135 -12.19 -10.47 9.92
C VAL A 135 -11.25 -9.79 10.90
N GLU A 136 -10.25 -10.52 11.37
CA GLU A 136 -9.16 -9.99 12.20
C GLU A 136 -8.03 -9.51 11.30
N LEU A 137 -7.52 -8.30 11.57
CA LEU A 137 -6.38 -7.73 10.84
C LEU A 137 -5.08 -8.00 11.59
N THR A 138 -3.96 -7.93 10.85
CA THR A 138 -2.60 -8.11 11.40
C THR A 138 -2.08 -6.90 12.18
N LEU A 139 -2.83 -5.80 12.18
CA LEU A 139 -2.41 -4.54 12.77
C LEU A 139 -2.18 -4.64 14.27
N ASP A 140 -1.14 -3.97 14.74
CA ASP A 140 -0.93 -3.69 16.16
C ASP A 140 -1.55 -2.32 16.50
N PRO A 141 -2.46 -2.22 17.49
CA PRO A 141 -3.12 -0.96 17.82
C PRO A 141 -2.16 0.15 18.24
N ALA A 142 -1.11 -0.17 19.00
CA ALA A 142 -0.16 0.83 19.48
C ALA A 142 0.75 1.31 18.34
N ALA A 143 1.20 0.40 17.47
CA ALA A 143 1.95 0.74 16.26
C ALA A 143 1.13 1.62 15.32
N GLN A 144 -0.15 1.31 15.12
CA GLN A 144 -1.06 2.07 14.26
C GLN A 144 -1.29 3.49 14.80
N GLU A 145 -1.55 3.63 16.11
CA GLU A 145 -1.73 4.94 16.77
C GLU A 145 -0.44 5.76 16.71
N ALA A 146 0.71 5.16 17.04
CA ALA A 146 2.00 5.82 16.96
C ALA A 146 2.29 6.29 15.52
N ALA A 147 2.08 5.44 14.51
CA ALA A 147 2.27 5.79 13.10
C ALA A 147 1.38 6.96 12.66
N TYR A 148 0.11 6.98 13.09
CA TYR A 148 -0.83 8.06 12.77
C TYR A 148 -0.42 9.40 13.37
N ASP A 149 0.05 9.40 14.61
CA ASP A 149 0.47 10.61 15.33
C ASP A 149 1.75 11.24 14.77
N LEU A 150 2.57 10.46 14.05
CA LEU A 150 3.76 10.97 13.35
C LEU A 150 3.44 11.84 12.14
N ILE A 151 2.21 11.84 11.66
CA ILE A 151 1.80 12.68 10.52
C ILE A 151 1.10 13.93 11.08
N PRO A 152 1.72 15.13 11.04
CA PRO A 152 1.11 16.34 11.57
C PRO A 152 -0.19 16.72 10.84
N GLU A 153 -1.11 17.37 11.55
CA GLU A 153 -2.31 17.93 10.92
C GLU A 153 -1.94 18.90 9.79
N GLY A 154 -2.66 18.77 8.67
CA GLY A 154 -2.42 19.60 7.48
C GLY A 154 -1.22 19.17 6.64
N VAL A 155 -0.50 18.13 7.03
CA VAL A 155 0.56 17.51 6.23
C VAL A 155 0.01 16.24 5.57
N GLN A 156 0.18 16.11 4.27
CA GLN A 156 -0.08 14.85 3.58
C GLN A 156 1.10 13.91 3.80
N GLY A 157 0.81 12.68 4.20
CA GLY A 157 1.84 11.69 4.43
C GLY A 157 1.29 10.29 4.66
N SER A 158 2.16 9.31 4.60
CA SER A 158 1.86 7.90 4.84
C SER A 158 2.96 7.24 5.67
N VAL A 159 2.57 6.32 6.52
CA VAL A 159 3.46 5.47 7.30
C VAL A 159 3.04 4.01 7.11
N VAL A 160 4.03 3.15 6.82
CA VAL A 160 3.87 1.70 6.71
C VAL A 160 4.90 1.03 7.61
N VAL A 161 4.44 0.07 8.39
CA VAL A 161 5.28 -0.78 9.26
C VAL A 161 4.90 -2.23 9.00
N THR A 162 5.89 -3.06 8.68
CA THR A 162 5.69 -4.50 8.46
C THR A 162 6.63 -5.33 9.32
N GLU A 163 6.20 -6.51 9.70
CA GLU A 163 7.03 -7.56 10.26
C GLU A 163 7.83 -8.21 9.12
N ILE A 164 9.13 -8.39 9.31
CA ILE A 164 10.06 -8.69 8.20
C ILE A 164 9.91 -10.12 7.71
N ASP A 165 9.86 -11.09 8.60
CA ASP A 165 9.88 -12.53 8.27
C ASP A 165 8.54 -13.06 7.74
N THR A 166 7.45 -12.35 8.00
CA THR A 166 6.08 -12.77 7.62
C THR A 166 5.41 -11.87 6.59
N GLY A 167 5.88 -10.61 6.45
CA GLY A 167 5.20 -9.59 5.66
C GLY A 167 3.92 -9.03 6.31
N ARG A 168 3.62 -9.39 7.57
CA ARG A 168 2.43 -8.89 8.28
C ARG A 168 2.50 -7.37 8.43
N VAL A 169 1.43 -6.68 8.03
CA VAL A 169 1.32 -5.22 8.20
C VAL A 169 0.94 -4.93 9.65
N LEU A 170 1.85 -4.32 10.40
CA LEU A 170 1.64 -3.92 11.79
C LEU A 170 1.01 -2.54 11.90
N ALA A 171 1.35 -1.63 11.00
CA ALA A 171 0.70 -0.33 10.87
C ALA A 171 0.67 0.12 9.41
N MET A 172 -0.45 0.72 9.02
CA MET A 172 -0.62 1.35 7.71
C MET A 172 -1.60 2.50 7.85
N THR A 173 -1.09 3.72 7.74
CA THR A 173 -1.89 4.92 7.97
C THR A 173 -1.48 6.08 7.07
N SER A 174 -2.38 7.07 6.95
CA SER A 174 -2.11 8.28 6.19
C SER A 174 -2.95 9.46 6.66
N ARG A 175 -2.50 10.66 6.33
CA ARG A 175 -3.27 11.89 6.37
C ARG A 175 -3.23 12.59 4.99
N PRO A 176 -4.28 13.31 4.60
CA PRO A 176 -5.51 13.56 5.34
C PRO A 176 -6.36 12.30 5.50
N SER A 177 -6.99 12.16 6.66
CA SER A 177 -7.97 11.13 7.02
C SER A 177 -9.34 11.76 7.23
N TYR A 178 -10.37 10.95 7.46
CA TYR A 178 -11.73 11.44 7.65
C TYR A 178 -12.56 10.51 8.54
N ASP A 179 -13.63 11.04 9.12
CA ASP A 179 -14.62 10.24 9.85
C ASP A 179 -15.51 9.46 8.86
N THR A 180 -15.24 8.17 8.72
CA THR A 180 -15.97 7.26 7.82
C THR A 180 -17.45 7.12 8.16
N ASN A 181 -17.86 7.39 9.41
CA ASN A 181 -19.25 7.39 9.82
C ASN A 181 -20.10 8.43 9.07
N GLN A 182 -19.48 9.53 8.61
CA GLN A 182 -20.16 10.57 7.84
C GLN A 182 -20.77 10.04 6.53
N LEU A 183 -20.21 8.96 5.95
CA LEU A 183 -20.68 8.37 4.71
C LEU A 183 -21.56 7.13 4.92
N ALA A 184 -21.60 6.57 6.13
CA ALA A 184 -22.35 5.37 6.50
C ALA A 184 -23.78 5.70 7.00
N VAL A 185 -24.19 6.95 6.95
CA VAL A 185 -25.51 7.41 7.41
C VAL A 185 -26.66 6.85 6.56
N HIS A 186 -27.85 6.71 7.15
CA HIS A 186 -29.06 6.23 6.47
C HIS A 186 -29.70 7.28 5.54
N SER A 187 -29.29 8.54 5.64
CA SER A 187 -29.78 9.65 4.84
C SER A 187 -28.92 9.85 3.59
N THR A 188 -29.49 9.62 2.42
CA THR A 188 -28.80 9.81 1.13
C THR A 188 -28.41 11.28 0.90
N THR A 189 -29.22 12.22 1.38
CA THR A 189 -28.93 13.67 1.27
C THR A 189 -27.75 14.04 2.16
N GLU A 190 -27.74 13.60 3.42
CA GLU A 190 -26.68 13.84 4.37
C GLU A 190 -25.35 13.23 3.90
N ALA A 191 -25.37 11.97 3.42
CA ALA A 191 -24.19 11.34 2.84
C ALA A 191 -23.63 12.14 1.65
N SER A 192 -24.51 12.73 0.82
CA SER A 192 -24.07 13.55 -0.32
C SER A 192 -23.44 14.87 0.14
N GLU A 193 -24.03 15.55 1.09
CA GLU A 193 -23.49 16.79 1.65
C GLU A 193 -22.14 16.54 2.33
N ASN A 194 -22.00 15.43 3.05
CA ASN A 194 -20.74 15.03 3.69
C ASN A 194 -19.65 14.68 2.67
N MET A 195 -20.01 13.96 1.59
CA MET A 195 -19.07 13.63 0.51
C MET A 195 -18.56 14.90 -0.18
N ASP A 196 -19.45 15.83 -0.50
CA ASP A 196 -19.07 17.10 -1.13
C ASP A 196 -18.11 17.90 -0.22
N ALA A 197 -18.37 17.94 1.09
CA ALA A 197 -17.49 18.58 2.07
C ALA A 197 -16.11 17.92 2.16
N LEU A 198 -16.02 16.59 2.13
CA LEU A 198 -14.75 15.87 2.11
C LEU A 198 -13.94 16.20 0.85
N VAL A 199 -14.56 16.17 -0.32
CA VAL A 199 -13.91 16.49 -1.59
C VAL A 199 -13.43 17.95 -1.61
N GLU A 200 -14.24 18.89 -1.13
CA GLU A 200 -13.87 20.30 -1.02
C GLU A 200 -12.68 20.52 -0.05
N SER A 201 -12.53 19.68 0.96
CA SER A 201 -11.38 19.72 1.89
C SER A 201 -10.12 19.07 1.32
N GLY A 202 -10.17 18.49 0.13
CA GLY A 202 -9.05 17.80 -0.53
C GLY A 202 -8.83 16.36 -0.07
N VAL A 203 -9.76 15.79 0.69
CA VAL A 203 -9.73 14.37 1.08
C VAL A 203 -10.28 13.52 -0.06
N SER A 204 -9.60 12.43 -0.41
CA SER A 204 -10.07 11.41 -1.34
C SER A 204 -10.53 10.16 -0.58
N PRO A 205 -11.84 9.97 -0.35
CA PRO A 205 -12.34 8.83 0.42
C PRO A 205 -12.21 7.47 -0.29
N TYR A 206 -11.82 7.49 -1.56
CA TYR A 206 -11.74 6.29 -2.41
C TYR A 206 -10.35 5.66 -2.46
N MET A 207 -9.33 6.32 -1.91
CA MET A 207 -7.95 5.94 -2.07
C MET A 207 -7.27 5.62 -0.74
N ASN A 208 -6.64 4.45 -0.65
CA ASN A 208 -5.67 4.17 0.40
C ASN A 208 -4.31 4.75 -0.05
N GLN A 209 -3.86 5.83 0.60
CA GLN A 209 -2.64 6.53 0.18
C GLN A 209 -1.37 5.66 0.28
N PRO A 210 -1.14 4.87 1.36
CA PRO A 210 0.05 4.05 1.48
C PRO A 210 0.27 3.06 0.34
N THR A 211 -0.80 2.60 -0.32
CA THR A 211 -0.74 1.57 -1.36
C THR A 211 -1.04 2.08 -2.77
N ALA A 212 -1.83 3.15 -2.89
CA ALA A 212 -2.35 3.60 -4.17
C ALA A 212 -1.94 5.03 -4.56
N ASP A 213 -1.35 5.81 -3.65
CA ASP A 213 -0.83 7.15 -3.95
C ASP A 213 0.67 7.11 -4.22
N THR A 214 1.04 6.84 -5.47
CA THR A 214 2.45 6.78 -5.88
C THR A 214 3.06 8.18 -6.01
N ALA A 215 4.35 8.26 -5.74
CA ALA A 215 5.15 9.47 -5.89
C ALA A 215 6.59 9.15 -6.26
N GLN A 216 7.30 10.15 -6.76
CA GLN A 216 8.73 10.03 -6.97
C GLN A 216 9.44 9.74 -5.65
N PRO A 217 10.18 8.61 -5.53
CA PRO A 217 10.85 8.19 -4.30
C PRO A 217 12.12 8.98 -4.01
N GLY A 218 12.62 9.73 -4.99
CA GLY A 218 13.90 10.42 -4.85
C GLY A 218 15.03 9.43 -4.50
N SER A 219 15.97 9.88 -3.71
CA SER A 219 17.16 9.07 -3.37
C SER A 219 16.90 7.78 -2.58
N THR A 220 15.66 7.44 -2.20
CA THR A 220 15.38 6.09 -1.68
C THR A 220 15.45 5.06 -2.80
N PHE A 221 15.24 5.43 -4.07
CA PHE A 221 15.44 4.53 -5.22
C PHE A 221 16.90 4.05 -5.36
N LYS A 222 17.87 4.77 -4.81
CA LYS A 222 19.27 4.33 -4.75
C LYS A 222 19.48 3.02 -4.00
N LEU A 223 18.50 2.50 -3.29
CA LEU A 223 18.50 1.12 -2.80
C LEU A 223 18.59 0.13 -3.97
N ILE A 224 17.73 0.32 -4.97
CA ILE A 224 17.71 -0.52 -6.20
C ILE A 224 19.01 -0.35 -6.98
N ASP A 225 19.45 0.90 -7.18
CA ASP A 225 20.68 1.17 -7.93
C ASP A 225 21.91 0.55 -7.26
N ALA A 226 22.03 0.71 -5.93
CA ALA A 226 23.15 0.16 -5.18
C ALA A 226 23.18 -1.38 -5.24
N ILE A 227 22.04 -2.03 -5.19
CA ILE A 227 21.91 -3.47 -5.38
C ILE A 227 22.38 -3.86 -6.78
N ALA A 228 21.90 -3.18 -7.84
CA ALA A 228 22.34 -3.45 -9.20
C ALA A 228 23.85 -3.25 -9.39
N MET A 229 24.42 -2.22 -8.78
CA MET A 229 25.86 -1.96 -8.79
C MET A 229 26.64 -3.08 -8.10
N LEU A 230 26.22 -3.52 -6.91
CA LEU A 230 26.88 -4.62 -6.17
C LEU A 230 26.78 -5.93 -6.95
N GLU A 231 25.63 -6.25 -7.51
CA GLU A 231 25.43 -7.50 -8.26
C GLU A 231 26.13 -7.51 -9.64
N SER A 232 26.47 -6.34 -10.19
CA SER A 232 27.29 -6.27 -11.41
C SER A 232 28.69 -6.88 -11.21
N GLY A 233 29.18 -6.94 -9.97
CA GLY A 233 30.52 -7.37 -9.62
C GLY A 233 31.63 -6.36 -9.96
N GLU A 234 31.26 -5.19 -10.49
CA GLU A 234 32.20 -4.09 -10.76
C GLU A 234 32.38 -3.17 -9.55
N TYR A 235 31.42 -3.22 -8.62
CA TYR A 235 31.41 -2.42 -7.40
C TYR A 235 31.33 -3.33 -6.17
N ASP A 236 32.05 -2.92 -5.13
CA ASP A 236 31.94 -3.42 -3.77
C ASP A 236 31.82 -2.24 -2.79
N THR A 237 31.56 -2.48 -1.52
CA THR A 237 31.37 -1.45 -0.49
C THR A 237 32.54 -0.47 -0.36
N ASP A 238 33.75 -0.91 -0.68
CA ASP A 238 34.99 -0.15 -0.56
C ASP A 238 35.44 0.47 -1.89
N THR A 239 34.72 0.20 -2.99
CA THR A 239 35.04 0.76 -4.32
C THR A 239 35.11 2.27 -4.26
N VAL A 240 36.22 2.86 -4.67
CA VAL A 240 36.41 4.31 -4.70
C VAL A 240 35.78 4.89 -5.96
N MET A 241 34.80 5.72 -5.82
CA MET A 241 34.07 6.39 -6.88
C MET A 241 34.50 7.87 -6.99
N ASP A 242 34.49 8.40 -8.21
CA ASP A 242 34.64 9.85 -8.41
C ASP A 242 33.34 10.56 -7.98
N VAL A 243 33.49 11.69 -7.28
CA VAL A 243 32.37 12.51 -6.77
C VAL A 243 32.49 13.93 -7.36
N PRO A 244 32.29 14.13 -8.68
CA PRO A 244 32.34 15.46 -9.26
C PRO A 244 31.16 16.31 -8.74
N ASN A 245 31.39 17.61 -8.55
CA ASN A 245 30.32 18.53 -8.13
C ASN A 245 29.19 18.67 -9.17
N SER A 246 29.53 18.45 -10.43
CA SER A 246 28.62 18.54 -11.56
C SER A 246 28.99 17.45 -12.59
N LEU A 247 28.00 16.79 -13.13
CA LEU A 247 28.11 15.79 -14.17
C LEU A 247 27.32 16.26 -15.40
N ASP A 248 28.05 16.54 -16.47
CA ASP A 248 27.41 16.90 -17.75
C ASP A 248 26.75 15.66 -18.37
N LEU A 249 25.51 15.80 -18.77
CA LEU A 249 24.77 14.71 -19.38
C LEU A 249 24.81 14.77 -20.92
N PRO A 250 24.90 13.62 -21.61
CA PRO A 250 24.78 13.57 -23.04
C PRO A 250 23.45 14.16 -23.52
N GLN A 251 23.49 15.10 -24.44
CA GLN A 251 22.30 15.69 -25.09
C GLN A 251 21.34 16.44 -24.13
N ALA A 252 21.80 16.84 -22.95
CA ALA A 252 21.03 17.66 -22.02
C ALA A 252 21.79 18.95 -21.67
N ASP A 253 21.04 20.06 -21.53
CA ASP A 253 21.63 21.37 -21.21
C ASP A 253 21.85 21.58 -19.71
N VAL A 254 21.20 20.77 -18.85
CA VAL A 254 21.26 20.87 -17.39
C VAL A 254 22.04 19.70 -16.84
N PRO A 255 23.19 19.96 -16.16
CA PRO A 255 23.97 18.88 -15.55
C PRO A 255 23.30 18.38 -14.26
N ILE A 256 23.61 17.15 -13.88
CA ILE A 256 23.31 16.65 -12.54
C ILE A 256 24.32 17.25 -11.54
N THR A 257 23.81 17.67 -10.40
CA THR A 257 24.64 18.16 -9.30
C THR A 257 24.37 17.40 -8.03
N ASN A 258 25.36 17.34 -7.14
CA ASN A 258 25.15 16.95 -5.77
C ASN A 258 24.44 18.07 -5.03
N PHE A 259 23.66 17.73 -4.00
CA PHE A 259 22.93 18.71 -3.21
C PHE A 259 23.85 19.81 -2.70
N GLY A 260 23.53 21.07 -2.98
CA GLY A 260 24.40 22.22 -2.78
C GLY A 260 24.84 22.41 -1.33
N GLY A 261 26.16 22.50 -1.09
CA GLY A 261 26.75 22.69 0.24
C GLY A 261 26.81 21.42 1.10
N GLY A 262 26.34 20.27 0.60
CA GLY A 262 26.43 18.98 1.29
C GLY A 262 27.83 18.39 1.31
N ALA A 263 27.99 17.25 1.99
CA ALA A 263 29.28 16.56 2.16
C ALA A 263 29.87 16.10 0.81
N CYS A 264 29.02 15.71 -0.16
CA CYS A 264 29.44 15.29 -1.50
C CYS A 264 30.18 16.40 -2.26
N ALA A 265 29.80 17.68 -2.09
CA ALA A 265 30.44 18.80 -2.74
C ALA A 265 31.86 19.12 -2.18
N GLN A 266 32.27 18.49 -1.10
CA GLN A 266 33.53 18.73 -0.42
C GLN A 266 34.60 17.67 -0.75
N ARG A 267 34.28 16.68 -1.58
CA ARG A 267 35.18 15.58 -1.95
C ARG A 267 35.21 15.39 -3.46
N ASN A 268 36.34 14.92 -3.99
CA ASN A 268 36.47 14.56 -5.39
C ASN A 268 36.30 13.04 -5.62
N SER A 269 36.51 12.25 -4.57
CA SER A 269 36.29 10.81 -4.58
C SER A 269 36.01 10.30 -3.17
N ALA A 270 35.30 9.17 -3.08
CA ALA A 270 34.96 8.51 -1.82
C ALA A 270 34.61 7.04 -2.07
N GLU A 271 34.65 6.23 -1.01
CA GLU A 271 34.19 4.84 -1.03
C GLU A 271 32.68 4.76 -1.27
N PHE A 272 32.22 3.72 -1.93
CA PHE A 272 30.82 3.54 -2.31
C PHE A 272 29.89 3.58 -1.09
N THR A 273 30.24 2.96 0.03
CA THR A 273 29.51 3.05 1.29
C THR A 273 29.29 4.50 1.72
N TRP A 274 30.32 5.32 1.65
CA TRP A 274 30.20 6.74 1.99
C TRP A 274 29.34 7.51 0.97
N VAL A 275 29.52 7.24 -0.33
CA VAL A 275 28.72 7.85 -1.42
C VAL A 275 27.24 7.56 -1.21
N PHE A 276 26.87 6.33 -0.89
CA PHE A 276 25.50 5.91 -0.57
C PHE A 276 24.98 6.61 0.69
N ALA A 277 25.75 6.59 1.78
CA ALA A 277 25.35 7.17 3.06
C ALA A 277 25.12 8.68 2.97
N GLN A 278 25.94 9.41 2.20
CA GLN A 278 25.75 10.83 1.94
C GLN A 278 24.78 11.13 0.80
N SER A 279 24.26 10.09 0.15
CA SER A 279 23.28 10.20 -0.93
C SER A 279 23.76 11.04 -2.12
N CYS A 280 25.06 10.93 -2.50
CA CYS A 280 25.62 11.67 -3.63
C CYS A 280 24.91 11.30 -4.95
N ASN A 281 24.63 12.27 -5.82
CA ASN A 281 23.89 12.06 -7.06
C ASN A 281 24.84 11.67 -8.22
N THR A 282 25.90 12.45 -8.39
CA THR A 282 26.77 12.33 -9.57
C THR A 282 27.41 10.95 -9.74
N PRO A 283 27.87 10.23 -8.66
CA PRO A 283 28.40 8.89 -8.82
C PRO A 283 27.35 7.86 -9.26
N PHE A 284 26.13 7.93 -8.72
CA PHE A 284 25.05 7.02 -9.11
C PHE A 284 24.63 7.22 -10.57
N SER A 285 24.47 8.48 -10.99
CA SER A 285 24.15 8.81 -12.36
C SER A 285 25.23 8.36 -13.36
N GLN A 286 26.51 8.50 -12.99
CA GLN A 286 27.61 8.02 -13.83
C GLN A 286 27.59 6.48 -13.91
N ALA A 287 27.48 5.80 -12.77
CA ALA A 287 27.42 4.34 -12.72
C ALA A 287 26.27 3.77 -13.55
N ALA A 288 25.09 4.41 -13.47
CA ALA A 288 23.94 4.00 -14.27
C ALA A 288 24.16 4.15 -15.78
N MET A 289 24.81 5.24 -16.23
CA MET A 289 25.16 5.41 -17.66
C MET A 289 26.21 4.39 -18.11
N ASP A 290 27.15 4.01 -17.23
CA ASP A 290 28.21 3.03 -17.55
C ASP A 290 27.63 1.60 -17.59
N MET A 291 26.72 1.27 -16.69
CA MET A 291 26.12 -0.06 -16.51
C MET A 291 24.93 -0.30 -17.47
N GLY A 292 24.22 0.76 -17.83
CA GLY A 292 22.98 0.69 -18.62
C GLY A 292 21.74 0.44 -17.76
N GLN A 293 20.57 0.47 -18.40
CA GLN A 293 19.27 0.38 -17.74
C GLN A 293 18.92 -1.03 -17.27
N GLU A 294 19.28 -2.05 -18.04
CA GLU A 294 18.81 -3.45 -17.87
C GLU A 294 19.09 -4.02 -16.46
N PRO A 295 20.29 -3.88 -15.87
CA PRO A 295 20.53 -4.39 -14.51
C PRO A 295 19.70 -3.70 -13.44
N ILE A 296 19.40 -2.42 -13.60
CA ILE A 296 18.58 -1.64 -12.65
C ILE A 296 17.11 -2.04 -12.76
N LEU A 297 16.60 -2.19 -13.99
CA LEU A 297 15.24 -2.67 -14.24
C LEU A 297 15.03 -4.07 -13.68
N ASP A 298 15.97 -5.00 -13.91
CA ASP A 298 15.91 -6.37 -13.39
C ASP A 298 15.78 -6.39 -11.86
N VAL A 299 16.60 -5.59 -11.16
CA VAL A 299 16.49 -5.46 -9.69
C VAL A 299 15.16 -4.84 -9.29
N ALA A 300 14.73 -3.78 -9.95
CA ALA A 300 13.46 -3.12 -9.66
C ALA A 300 12.27 -4.09 -9.78
N GLU A 301 12.22 -4.89 -10.85
CA GLU A 301 11.17 -5.89 -11.07
C GLU A 301 11.21 -7.01 -10.03
N ARG A 302 12.39 -7.48 -9.61
CA ARG A 302 12.50 -8.48 -8.53
C ARG A 302 11.95 -7.98 -7.19
N PHE A 303 11.96 -6.67 -6.95
CA PHE A 303 11.34 -6.05 -5.77
C PHE A 303 9.88 -5.63 -5.99
N GLY A 304 9.30 -5.85 -7.17
CA GLY A 304 7.87 -5.62 -7.45
C GLY A 304 7.55 -4.31 -8.18
N PHE A 305 8.52 -3.58 -8.70
CA PHE A 305 8.22 -2.51 -9.67
C PHE A 305 7.63 -3.12 -10.95
N ASN A 306 6.75 -2.38 -11.60
CA ASN A 306 6.04 -2.79 -12.83
C ASN A 306 5.14 -4.04 -12.65
N ASP A 307 4.87 -4.47 -11.41
CA ASP A 307 4.03 -5.62 -11.11
C ASP A 307 2.69 -5.17 -10.50
N ASP A 308 1.59 -5.52 -11.18
CA ASP A 308 0.22 -5.30 -10.74
C ASP A 308 -0.38 -6.50 -9.96
N SER A 309 0.43 -7.54 -9.76
CA SER A 309 0.01 -8.76 -9.07
C SER A 309 0.15 -8.69 -7.54
N ILE A 310 0.82 -7.67 -6.99
CA ILE A 310 0.94 -7.49 -5.54
C ILE A 310 -0.45 -7.29 -4.94
N THR A 311 -0.86 -8.22 -4.09
CA THR A 311 -2.21 -8.24 -3.54
C THR A 311 -2.20 -8.16 -2.02
N ILE A 312 -2.91 -7.17 -1.51
CA ILE A 312 -3.49 -7.14 -0.16
C ILE A 312 -4.98 -6.84 -0.35
N PRO A 313 -5.86 -7.03 0.64
CA PRO A 313 -7.28 -6.71 0.48
C PRO A 313 -7.56 -5.20 0.44
N LEU A 314 -6.78 -4.48 -0.35
CA LEU A 314 -6.87 -3.05 -0.68
C LEU A 314 -6.51 -2.85 -2.16
N SER A 315 -6.77 -1.66 -2.68
CA SER A 315 -6.26 -1.31 -4.01
C SER A 315 -4.77 -0.97 -3.90
N VAL A 316 -3.95 -1.66 -4.67
CA VAL A 316 -2.51 -1.38 -4.81
C VAL A 316 -2.29 -0.83 -6.22
N GLU A 317 -1.63 0.31 -6.31
CA GLU A 317 -1.15 0.85 -7.58
C GLU A 317 0.28 0.36 -7.81
N ALA A 318 0.56 -0.19 -8.99
CA ALA A 318 1.89 -0.66 -9.32
C ALA A 318 2.90 0.50 -9.25
N SER A 319 4.00 0.27 -8.55
CA SER A 319 5.15 1.17 -8.60
C SER A 319 5.84 1.02 -9.95
N TYR A 320 6.38 2.10 -10.48
CA TYR A 320 6.84 2.13 -11.86
C TYR A 320 8.31 2.55 -11.97
N PHE A 321 9.09 1.79 -12.70
CA PHE A 321 10.38 2.16 -13.28
C PHE A 321 10.28 1.98 -14.80
N PRO A 322 10.77 2.92 -15.63
CA PRO A 322 10.65 2.83 -17.09
C PRO A 322 11.20 1.52 -17.66
N ASP A 323 10.37 0.80 -18.41
CA ASP A 323 10.69 -0.45 -19.11
C ASP A 323 11.01 -0.24 -20.59
N GLU A 324 10.73 0.95 -21.14
CA GLU A 324 11.19 1.37 -22.44
C GLU A 324 12.66 1.80 -22.39
N GLU A 325 13.42 1.64 -23.51
CA GLU A 325 14.83 2.03 -23.59
C GLU A 325 15.02 3.54 -23.36
N LEU A 326 15.70 3.88 -22.27
CA LEU A 326 16.00 5.26 -21.92
C LEU A 326 17.31 5.74 -22.57
N HIS A 327 17.34 7.02 -22.92
CA HIS A 327 18.60 7.69 -23.24
C HIS A 327 19.41 7.93 -21.96
N ASP A 328 20.75 7.95 -22.07
CA ASP A 328 21.67 8.12 -20.93
C ASP A 328 21.27 9.27 -20.00
N ALA A 329 20.89 10.43 -20.55
CA ALA A 329 20.49 11.58 -19.73
C ALA A 329 19.21 11.34 -18.92
N THR A 330 18.26 10.60 -19.47
CA THR A 330 17.01 10.24 -18.76
C THR A 330 17.30 9.16 -17.74
N LEU A 331 18.09 8.13 -18.09
CA LEU A 331 18.50 7.09 -17.17
C LEU A 331 19.24 7.68 -15.96
N ALA A 332 20.19 8.59 -16.19
CA ALA A 332 20.95 9.28 -15.15
C ALA A 332 20.08 10.08 -14.16
N GLN A 333 18.89 10.52 -14.58
CA GLN A 333 17.90 11.19 -13.71
C GLN A 333 16.95 10.19 -13.06
N SER A 334 16.55 9.13 -13.78
CA SER A 334 15.63 8.10 -13.26
C SER A 334 16.22 7.36 -12.07
N VAL A 335 17.52 7.06 -12.07
CA VAL A 335 18.22 6.44 -10.93
C VAL A 335 18.30 7.33 -9.68
N LEU A 336 17.99 8.60 -9.79
CA LEU A 336 17.80 9.47 -8.64
C LEU A 336 16.36 9.40 -8.08
N GLY A 337 15.54 8.48 -8.59
CA GLY A 337 14.14 8.32 -8.23
C GLY A 337 13.28 9.51 -8.66
N GLN A 338 13.57 10.07 -9.82
CA GLN A 338 12.88 11.22 -10.41
C GLN A 338 12.35 10.89 -11.81
N VAL A 339 11.93 11.90 -12.55
CA VAL A 339 11.32 11.78 -13.89
C VAL A 339 10.05 10.93 -13.79
N ASP A 340 10.02 9.75 -14.39
CA ASP A 340 8.84 8.87 -14.46
C ASP A 340 8.84 7.77 -13.37
N VAL A 341 9.87 7.70 -12.53
CA VAL A 341 9.92 6.72 -11.43
C VAL A 341 8.87 7.07 -10.38
N GLN A 342 8.01 6.11 -10.06
CA GLN A 342 6.93 6.28 -9.10
C GLN A 342 6.92 5.09 -8.13
N ALA A 343 6.75 5.36 -6.84
CA ALA A 343 6.66 4.33 -5.83
C ALA A 343 5.57 4.64 -4.79
N SER A 344 4.91 3.61 -4.28
CA SER A 344 4.04 3.69 -3.12
C SER A 344 4.86 3.55 -1.82
N ALA A 345 4.29 3.96 -0.68
CA ALA A 345 4.94 3.76 0.61
C ALA A 345 5.10 2.26 0.93
N LEU A 346 4.12 1.43 0.56
CA LEU A 346 4.20 -0.02 0.68
C LEU A 346 5.35 -0.61 -0.13
N GLN A 347 5.53 -0.19 -1.37
CA GLN A 347 6.62 -0.65 -2.23
C GLN A 347 7.99 -0.36 -1.62
N MET A 348 8.21 0.86 -1.14
CA MET A 348 9.48 1.23 -0.51
C MET A 348 9.71 0.47 0.81
N ASN A 349 8.63 0.10 1.51
CA ASN A 349 8.69 -0.75 2.70
C ASN A 349 9.10 -2.18 2.34
N MET A 350 8.54 -2.76 1.28
CA MET A 350 8.90 -4.10 0.79
C MET A 350 10.38 -4.21 0.42
N ILE A 351 10.97 -3.14 -0.15
CA ILE A 351 12.42 -3.11 -0.46
C ILE A 351 13.23 -3.18 0.83
N ALA A 352 12.91 -2.34 1.82
CA ALA A 352 13.64 -2.33 3.09
C ALA A 352 13.47 -3.66 3.84
N ALA A 353 12.26 -4.24 3.83
CA ALA A 353 11.97 -5.55 4.42
C ALA A 353 12.76 -6.67 3.73
N GLY A 354 12.79 -6.69 2.39
CA GLY A 354 13.55 -7.70 1.63
C GLY A 354 15.07 -7.64 1.87
N ILE A 355 15.63 -6.43 1.99
CA ILE A 355 17.05 -6.27 2.37
C ILE A 355 17.29 -6.82 3.78
N ALA A 356 16.39 -6.52 4.72
CA ALA A 356 16.50 -6.97 6.11
C ALA A 356 16.27 -8.48 6.30
N ASN A 357 15.58 -9.12 5.36
CA ASN A 357 15.23 -10.54 5.35
C ASN A 357 16.15 -11.35 4.41
N ASP A 358 17.44 -11.07 4.48
CA ASP A 358 18.48 -11.77 3.72
C ASP A 358 18.21 -11.84 2.20
N GLY A 359 17.47 -10.87 1.67
CA GLY A 359 17.12 -10.76 0.26
C GLY A 359 15.76 -11.36 -0.14
N THR A 360 15.04 -11.93 0.80
CA THR A 360 13.71 -12.52 0.58
C THR A 360 12.62 -11.48 0.82
N VAL A 361 11.86 -11.15 -0.20
CA VAL A 361 10.70 -10.26 -0.11
C VAL A 361 9.45 -11.09 0.19
N MET A 362 8.73 -10.74 1.24
CA MET A 362 7.45 -11.36 1.59
C MET A 362 6.28 -10.63 0.95
N ASN A 363 5.21 -11.37 0.60
CA ASN A 363 3.94 -10.74 0.26
C ASN A 363 3.38 -10.00 1.48
N PRO A 364 2.92 -8.74 1.32
CA PRO A 364 2.33 -8.02 2.44
C PRO A 364 1.01 -8.65 2.86
N GLN A 365 0.85 -8.94 4.16
CA GLN A 365 -0.32 -9.58 4.74
C GLN A 365 -1.05 -8.62 5.67
N LEU A 366 -2.35 -8.36 5.42
CA LEU A 366 -3.19 -7.48 6.24
C LEU A 366 -4.28 -8.22 7.01
N VAL A 367 -4.68 -9.41 6.57
CA VAL A 367 -5.66 -10.25 7.25
C VAL A 367 -4.94 -11.33 8.05
N ASP A 368 -5.25 -11.40 9.34
CA ASP A 368 -4.76 -12.45 10.24
C ASP A 368 -5.65 -13.70 10.18
N SER A 369 -6.96 -13.51 10.38
CA SER A 369 -7.90 -14.63 10.33
C SER A 369 -9.31 -14.19 10.00
N VAL A 370 -10.08 -15.14 9.44
CA VAL A 370 -11.52 -14.99 9.19
C VAL A 370 -12.27 -16.04 10.00
N ARG A 371 -13.27 -15.62 10.78
CA ARG A 371 -14.07 -16.49 11.62
C ARG A 371 -15.56 -16.38 11.28
N GLY A 372 -16.22 -17.53 11.23
CA GLY A 372 -17.67 -17.60 11.04
C GLY A 372 -18.46 -17.04 12.23
N PRO A 373 -19.81 -16.93 12.08
CA PRO A 373 -20.69 -16.46 13.15
C PRO A 373 -20.64 -17.29 14.44
N ASP A 374 -20.26 -18.55 14.34
CA ASP A 374 -20.06 -19.50 15.44
C ASP A 374 -18.62 -19.53 15.95
N MET A 375 -17.79 -18.56 15.55
CA MET A 375 -16.38 -18.39 15.92
C MET A 375 -15.45 -19.50 15.40
N ASN A 376 -15.93 -20.41 14.55
CA ASN A 376 -15.06 -21.36 13.86
C ASN A 376 -14.10 -20.62 12.90
N LEU A 377 -12.88 -21.08 12.83
CA LEU A 377 -11.86 -20.57 11.89
C LEU A 377 -12.25 -20.99 10.47
N LEU A 378 -12.37 -20.04 9.57
CA LEU A 378 -12.67 -20.26 8.16
C LEU A 378 -11.42 -20.11 7.30
N GLU A 379 -10.63 -19.07 7.57
CA GLU A 379 -9.40 -18.76 6.84
C GLU A 379 -8.34 -18.21 7.81
N GLU A 380 -7.09 -18.58 7.59
CA GLU A 380 -5.90 -18.08 8.28
C GLU A 380 -4.76 -18.03 7.25
N PRO A 381 -4.62 -16.90 6.55
CA PRO A 381 -3.58 -16.74 5.55
C PRO A 381 -2.20 -16.98 6.16
N GLN A 382 -1.37 -17.73 5.46
CA GLN A 382 0.00 -18.02 5.88
C GLN A 382 0.96 -17.07 5.17
N PRO A 383 2.10 -16.72 5.79
CA PRO A 383 3.13 -15.93 5.13
C PRO A 383 3.58 -16.57 3.81
N GLU A 384 3.66 -15.77 2.76
CA GLU A 384 4.07 -16.20 1.43
C GLU A 384 5.25 -15.38 0.93
N VAL A 385 6.23 -16.02 0.34
CA VAL A 385 7.36 -15.36 -0.32
C VAL A 385 6.87 -14.75 -1.64
N TYR A 386 7.12 -13.45 -1.81
CA TYR A 386 6.90 -12.76 -3.08
C TYR A 386 8.05 -13.08 -4.05
N SER A 387 9.30 -12.87 -3.62
CA SER A 387 10.49 -13.14 -4.43
C SER A 387 11.74 -13.35 -3.58
N GLU A 388 12.69 -14.10 -4.12
CA GLU A 388 14.10 -14.14 -3.70
C GLU A 388 14.83 -13.03 -4.47
N ALA A 389 14.73 -11.78 -4.01
CA ALA A 389 15.11 -10.63 -4.82
C ALA A 389 16.62 -10.47 -4.97
N ILE A 390 17.39 -10.73 -3.90
CA ILE A 390 18.86 -10.58 -3.87
C ILE A 390 19.51 -11.68 -3.03
N SER A 391 20.82 -11.84 -3.15
CA SER A 391 21.57 -12.78 -2.33
C SER A 391 21.75 -12.26 -0.90
N GLU A 392 21.93 -13.17 0.07
CA GLU A 392 22.28 -12.85 1.45
C GLU A 392 23.55 -11.95 1.54
N GLU A 393 24.54 -12.17 0.66
CA GLU A 393 25.74 -11.35 0.58
C GLU A 393 25.40 -9.89 0.20
N THR A 394 24.60 -9.70 -0.85
CA THR A 394 24.14 -8.37 -1.28
C THR A 394 23.30 -7.70 -0.20
N ALA A 395 22.41 -8.44 0.46
CA ALA A 395 21.58 -7.95 1.57
C ALA A 395 22.45 -7.47 2.75
N SER A 396 23.48 -8.23 3.12
CA SER A 396 24.43 -7.86 4.17
C SER A 396 25.24 -6.60 3.82
N GLN A 397 25.70 -6.46 2.56
CA GLN A 397 26.38 -5.26 2.08
C GLN A 397 25.45 -4.04 2.11
N MET A 398 24.20 -4.19 1.69
CA MET A 398 23.20 -3.13 1.76
C MET A 398 22.89 -2.71 3.20
N THR A 399 22.79 -3.66 4.12
CA THR A 399 22.60 -3.40 5.55
C THR A 399 23.75 -2.56 6.11
N GLN A 400 25.00 -2.88 5.76
CA GLN A 400 26.17 -2.08 6.15
C GLN A 400 26.07 -0.63 5.62
N MET A 401 25.71 -0.45 4.35
CA MET A 401 25.59 0.87 3.73
C MET A 401 24.44 1.69 4.31
N MET A 402 23.30 1.04 4.59
CA MET A 402 22.13 1.68 5.24
C MET A 402 22.42 2.04 6.70
N THR A 403 23.18 1.22 7.42
CA THR A 403 23.68 1.52 8.78
C THR A 403 24.56 2.78 8.78
N GLN A 404 25.49 2.87 7.82
CA GLN A 404 26.34 4.04 7.70
C GLN A 404 25.57 5.33 7.38
N THR A 405 24.39 5.22 6.74
CA THR A 405 23.49 6.37 6.50
C THR A 405 22.97 6.96 7.82
N VAL A 406 22.68 6.13 8.80
CA VAL A 406 22.23 6.55 10.14
C VAL A 406 23.39 6.96 11.03
N GLU A 407 24.53 6.29 10.96
CA GLU A 407 25.68 6.60 11.81
C GLU A 407 26.39 7.91 11.45
N ALA A 408 26.56 8.17 10.14
CA ALA A 408 27.35 9.30 9.66
C ALA A 408 26.85 9.94 8.36
N GLY A 409 25.67 9.53 7.86
CA GLY A 409 25.10 9.97 6.60
C GLY A 409 23.95 10.97 6.75
N THR A 410 23.03 10.91 5.80
CA THR A 410 21.90 11.83 5.71
C THR A 410 20.84 11.62 6.81
N ALA A 411 20.85 10.49 7.49
CA ALA A 411 19.96 10.19 8.62
C ALA A 411 20.68 10.26 9.99
N ALA A 412 21.87 10.85 10.09
CA ALA A 412 22.67 10.89 11.32
C ALA A 412 22.03 11.65 12.50
N ALA A 413 20.94 12.39 12.26
CA ALA A 413 20.14 13.02 13.31
C ALA A 413 19.02 12.11 13.87
N ALA A 414 18.78 10.93 13.28
CA ALA A 414 17.83 9.98 13.83
C ALA A 414 18.29 9.53 15.22
N GLN A 415 17.38 9.68 16.19
CA GLN A 415 17.63 9.25 17.58
C GLN A 415 16.76 8.05 17.86
N SER A 416 17.38 6.94 18.25
CA SER A 416 16.70 5.73 18.68
C SER A 416 17.57 4.94 19.64
N SER A 417 16.94 4.32 20.64
CA SER A 417 17.56 3.32 21.52
C SER A 417 17.82 2.00 20.78
N VAL A 418 17.07 1.76 19.70
CA VAL A 418 17.17 0.57 18.84
C VAL A 418 18.05 0.92 17.62
N PRO A 419 19.06 0.13 17.28
CA PRO A 419 19.88 0.36 16.09
C PRO A 419 19.08 0.24 14.80
N ILE A 420 19.16 1.27 13.92
CA ILE A 420 18.38 1.38 12.69
C ILE A 420 19.32 1.38 11.48
N ALA A 421 18.95 0.65 10.42
CA ALA A 421 19.51 0.79 9.08
C ALA A 421 18.47 1.48 8.20
N ALA A 422 18.83 2.59 7.49
CA ALA A 422 17.86 3.36 6.73
C ALA A 422 18.46 4.06 5.50
N LYS A 423 17.57 4.53 4.62
CA LYS A 423 17.88 5.40 3.49
C LYS A 423 16.88 6.54 3.40
N THR A 424 17.38 7.77 3.32
CA THR A 424 16.58 8.97 3.08
C THR A 424 16.37 9.23 1.60
N GLY A 425 15.25 9.84 1.27
CA GLY A 425 14.92 10.31 -0.07
C GLY A 425 14.31 11.69 -0.05
N THR A 426 14.59 12.45 -1.09
CA THR A 426 14.00 13.74 -1.34
C THR A 426 13.75 13.87 -2.83
N ALA A 427 12.49 14.05 -3.23
CA ALA A 427 12.12 14.31 -4.60
C ALA A 427 11.54 15.74 -4.69
N GLU A 428 12.13 16.57 -5.55
CA GLU A 428 11.70 17.96 -5.77
C GLU A 428 10.37 17.96 -6.53
N ILE A 429 9.46 18.88 -6.14
CA ILE A 429 8.15 19.04 -6.78
C ILE A 429 8.03 20.40 -7.42
N GLY A 430 7.90 20.42 -8.75
CA GLY A 430 7.67 21.67 -9.49
C GLY A 430 8.83 22.66 -9.39
N THR A 431 8.48 23.95 -9.27
CA THR A 431 9.45 25.06 -9.24
C THR A 431 9.55 25.75 -7.88
N GLU A 432 8.78 25.30 -6.89
CA GLU A 432 8.80 25.80 -5.51
C GLU A 432 9.70 24.89 -4.67
N ASP A 433 10.26 25.40 -3.57
CA ASP A 433 11.11 24.63 -2.64
C ASP A 433 10.33 23.53 -1.88
N LYS A 434 9.42 22.84 -2.59
CA LYS A 434 8.60 21.77 -2.07
C LYS A 434 9.14 20.41 -2.50
N VAL A 435 9.05 19.46 -1.60
CA VAL A 435 9.57 18.11 -1.80
C VAL A 435 8.59 17.06 -1.31
N ASN A 436 8.72 15.85 -1.88
CA ASN A 436 8.33 14.63 -1.20
C ASN A 436 9.53 14.13 -0.40
N SER A 437 9.39 14.05 0.91
CA SER A 437 10.45 13.62 1.81
C SER A 437 10.17 12.19 2.28
N TRP A 438 11.14 11.32 2.06
CA TRP A 438 11.06 9.89 2.30
C TRP A 438 12.13 9.42 3.28
N ILE A 439 11.81 8.42 4.07
CA ILE A 439 12.76 7.53 4.71
C ILE A 439 12.21 6.12 4.73
N THR A 440 13.05 5.15 4.43
CA THR A 440 12.73 3.72 4.56
C THR A 440 13.89 3.01 5.23
N GLY A 441 13.60 2.02 6.04
CA GLY A 441 14.62 1.30 6.78
C GLY A 441 14.03 0.18 7.63
N PHE A 442 14.86 -0.40 8.46
CA PHE A 442 14.48 -1.51 9.33
C PHE A 442 15.25 -1.49 10.65
N ALA A 443 14.74 -2.23 11.61
CA ALA A 443 15.32 -2.35 12.95
C ALA A 443 14.86 -3.65 13.66
N PRO A 444 15.61 -4.13 14.66
CA PRO A 444 17.03 -3.83 14.93
C PRO A 444 17.97 -4.28 13.80
N ILE A 445 19.22 -3.81 13.76
CA ILE A 445 20.18 -4.20 12.70
C ILE A 445 20.60 -5.66 12.83
N ASP A 446 20.90 -6.12 14.05
CA ASP A 446 21.46 -7.46 14.29
C ASP A 446 20.43 -8.59 14.28
N ASP A 447 19.15 -8.27 14.52
CA ASP A 447 18.01 -9.21 14.52
C ASP A 447 16.79 -8.46 13.97
N PRO A 448 16.70 -8.26 12.66
CA PRO A 448 15.69 -7.42 12.05
C PRO A 448 14.26 -7.94 12.29
N GLN A 449 13.42 -7.11 12.89
CA GLN A 449 12.05 -7.45 13.24
C GLN A 449 11.03 -6.67 12.40
N VAL A 450 11.28 -5.37 12.19
CA VAL A 450 10.33 -4.49 11.52
C VAL A 450 10.97 -3.64 10.43
N ALA A 451 10.29 -3.52 9.30
CA ALA A 451 10.59 -2.53 8.27
C ALA A 451 9.63 -1.35 8.38
N VAL A 452 10.15 -0.15 8.19
CA VAL A 452 9.41 1.10 8.36
C VAL A 452 9.62 2.01 7.17
N THR A 453 8.54 2.59 6.66
CA THR A 453 8.60 3.64 5.62
C THR A 453 7.71 4.79 5.99
N LEU A 454 8.27 6.01 5.93
CA LEU A 454 7.54 7.26 6.08
C LEU A 454 7.70 8.11 4.83
N VAL A 455 6.61 8.73 4.40
CA VAL A 455 6.63 9.75 3.36
C VAL A 455 5.79 10.95 3.77
N TYR A 456 6.35 12.15 3.60
CA TYR A 456 5.64 13.42 3.76
C TYR A 456 5.67 14.15 2.43
N ARG A 457 4.49 14.51 1.93
CA ARG A 457 4.33 15.04 0.58
C ARG A 457 4.15 16.54 0.58
N ASN A 458 4.69 17.18 -0.46
CA ASN A 458 4.52 18.59 -0.71
C ASN A 458 4.89 19.50 0.50
N VAL A 459 5.96 19.15 1.19
CA VAL A 459 6.48 19.87 2.36
C VAL A 459 7.72 20.69 2.00
N ASP A 460 8.04 21.70 2.83
CA ASP A 460 9.33 22.38 2.72
C ASP A 460 10.46 21.41 3.04
N TYR A 461 11.58 21.48 2.30
CA TYR A 461 12.70 20.55 2.47
C TYR A 461 13.13 20.35 3.94
N SER A 462 13.35 21.46 4.68
CA SER A 462 13.79 21.39 6.08
C SER A 462 12.76 20.77 7.02
N VAL A 463 11.48 20.93 6.71
CA VAL A 463 10.37 20.32 7.47
C VAL A 463 10.31 18.83 7.17
N GLY A 464 10.30 18.46 5.90
CA GLY A 464 10.23 17.05 5.48
C GLY A 464 11.42 16.25 5.98
N HIS A 465 12.64 16.76 5.81
CA HIS A 465 13.84 16.07 6.30
C HIS A 465 13.80 15.84 7.82
N ARG A 466 13.39 16.84 8.59
CA ARG A 466 13.25 16.68 10.04
C ARG A 466 12.18 15.66 10.39
N LEU A 467 11.00 15.74 9.77
CA LEU A 467 9.90 14.80 10.04
C LEU A 467 10.31 13.34 9.74
N THR A 468 11.01 13.09 8.64
CA THR A 468 11.45 11.73 8.30
C THR A 468 12.50 11.22 9.26
N VAL A 469 13.53 12.01 9.54
CA VAL A 469 14.68 11.57 10.33
C VAL A 469 14.34 11.44 11.83
N ASP A 470 13.57 12.39 12.39
CA ASP A 470 13.17 12.33 13.80
C ASP A 470 12.16 11.19 14.03
N ASN A 471 11.24 10.97 13.09
CA ASN A 471 10.12 10.07 13.29
C ASN A 471 10.46 8.59 13.06
N ILE A 472 11.48 8.24 12.26
CA ILE A 472 11.84 6.84 12.08
C ILE A 472 12.28 6.18 13.40
N GLY A 473 13.04 6.90 14.23
CA GLY A 473 13.42 6.42 15.55
C GLY A 473 12.21 6.22 16.45
N THR A 474 11.30 7.19 16.46
CA THR A 474 10.10 7.16 17.30
C THR A 474 9.20 5.95 16.98
N ILE A 475 8.95 5.67 15.69
CA ILE A 475 8.09 4.53 15.33
C ILE A 475 8.77 3.19 15.60
N VAL A 476 10.08 3.07 15.35
CA VAL A 476 10.84 1.85 15.66
C VAL A 476 10.77 1.53 17.14
N GLU A 477 11.02 2.50 18.02
CA GLU A 477 10.92 2.32 19.47
C GLU A 477 9.50 1.92 19.90
N ALA A 478 8.48 2.55 19.34
CA ALA A 478 7.08 2.24 19.65
C ALA A 478 6.66 0.81 19.26
N VAL A 479 7.36 0.18 18.30
CA VAL A 479 6.99 -1.16 17.81
C VAL A 479 7.90 -2.26 18.36
N VAL A 480 9.21 -2.02 18.48
CA VAL A 480 10.18 -3.04 18.92
C VAL A 480 10.26 -3.18 20.44
N GLU A 481 9.98 -2.14 21.22
CA GLU A 481 10.06 -2.15 22.69
C GLU A 481 8.77 -2.60 23.39
N GLN A 482 7.79 -3.19 22.65
CA GLN A 482 6.52 -3.67 23.21
C GLN A 482 6.59 -5.02 23.91
#